data_c9c8ffd673c5082636e408628a1765ca
#
_entry.id   c9c8ffd673c5082636e408628a1765ca
#
_cell.length_a   1.000
_cell.length_b   1.000
_cell.length_c   1.000
_cell.angle_alpha   90.00
_cell.angle_beta   90.00
_cell.angle_gamma   90.00
#
_symmetry.space_group_name_H-M   'P 1'
#
loop_
_entity.id
_entity.type
_entity.pdbx_description
1 polymer ?
#
loop_
_entity_poly.entity_id
_entity_poly.type
_entity_poly.pdbx_seq_one_letter_code
_entity_poly.pdbx_strand_id
1 'polypeptide(L)'
;MSVETSKTSGSGPVASPASVRDPADLPWHVRHRMSALLLTALIPLGVGAVCFAVVSLVVMGNLRAHPVYTQALAAVRASPAAAAELGGGVEPGWWVMGGEEPDVDGVPRMEVMLNVSGDRAGGGVRAVGRPAAGAPGGWRLTFLDVGVNRADGRFTVVDLVGEEAPVRFGIPE
;
A
#
# COMPACT_ATOMS: atom_id res chain seq x y z
N MET A 1 63.97 -66.81 41.41
CA MET A 1 63.68 -65.66 40.56
C MET A 1 62.23 -65.31 40.79
N SER A 2 61.97 -64.29 41.66
CA SER A 2 60.63 -63.81 42.01
C SER A 2 60.35 -62.51 41.26
N VAL A 3 59.32 -62.49 40.49
CA VAL A 3 58.90 -61.31 39.76
C VAL A 3 57.79 -60.68 40.61
N GLU A 4 58.11 -59.47 41.12
CA GLU A 4 57.18 -58.65 41.87
C GLU A 4 56.36 -57.82 40.86
N THR A 5 55.03 -58.04 40.82
CA THR A 5 54.10 -57.30 40.00
C THR A 5 53.58 -56.12 40.81
N SER A 6 54.11 -54.95 40.56
CA SER A 6 53.67 -53.63 41.15
C SER A 6 52.37 -53.18 40.51
N LYS A 7 51.26 -53.24 41.24
CA LYS A 7 49.93 -52.77 40.79
C LYS A 7 49.72 -51.31 41.19
N THR A 8 50.02 -50.40 40.26
CA THR A 8 49.80 -49.00 40.45
C THR A 8 48.30 -48.69 40.24
N SER A 9 47.60 -48.49 41.36
CA SER A 9 46.20 -48.02 41.35
C SER A 9 46.16 -46.51 41.17
N GLY A 10 45.97 -46.08 39.94
CA GLY A 10 45.78 -44.67 39.60
C GLY A 10 44.33 -44.24 39.80
N SER A 11 44.00 -43.69 40.98
CA SER A 11 42.76 -43.01 41.23
C SER A 11 42.85 -41.59 40.54
N GLY A 12 42.43 -41.50 39.30
CA GLY A 12 42.27 -40.23 38.66
C GLY A 12 41.16 -39.39 39.36
N PRO A 13 41.31 -38.06 39.40
CA PRO A 13 40.28 -37.21 40.01
C PRO A 13 38.94 -37.40 39.24
N VAL A 14 37.93 -37.87 39.96
CA VAL A 14 36.58 -37.94 39.47
C VAL A 14 36.14 -36.49 39.18
N ALA A 15 36.00 -36.15 37.87
CA ALA A 15 35.49 -34.86 37.48
C ALA A 15 34.12 -34.67 38.15
N SER A 16 34.02 -33.67 39.01
CA SER A 16 32.75 -33.25 39.61
C SER A 16 31.75 -33.03 38.49
N PRO A 17 30.52 -33.58 38.57
CA PRO A 17 29.49 -33.31 37.57
C PRO A 17 29.32 -31.81 37.49
N ALA A 18 29.50 -31.28 36.27
CA ALA A 18 29.29 -29.88 35.99
C ALA A 18 27.95 -29.44 36.61
N SER A 19 27.98 -28.51 37.56
CA SER A 19 26.78 -28.03 38.21
C SER A 19 25.78 -27.62 37.17
N VAL A 20 24.69 -28.36 37.03
CA VAL A 20 23.58 -28.01 36.14
C VAL A 20 23.06 -26.65 36.67
N ARG A 21 23.34 -25.57 35.92
CA ARG A 21 22.83 -24.25 36.25
C ARG A 21 21.30 -24.32 36.26
N ASP A 22 20.71 -23.86 37.35
CA ASP A 22 19.26 -23.80 37.48
C ASP A 22 18.70 -22.96 36.28
N PRO A 23 17.69 -23.48 35.55
CA PRO A 23 17.03 -22.73 34.50
C PRO A 23 16.50 -21.36 34.97
N ALA A 24 16.28 -21.20 36.27
CA ALA A 24 15.85 -19.91 36.86
C ALA A 24 16.96 -18.85 36.85
N ASP A 25 18.23 -19.25 36.84
CA ASP A 25 19.37 -18.33 36.82
C ASP A 25 19.72 -17.79 35.43
N LEU A 26 19.05 -18.30 34.40
CA LEU A 26 19.25 -17.83 33.03
C LEU A 26 18.58 -16.45 32.83
N PRO A 27 19.27 -15.52 32.13
CA PRO A 27 18.66 -14.22 31.75
C PRO A 27 17.32 -14.45 31.05
N TRP A 28 16.37 -13.50 31.27
CA TRP A 28 15.00 -13.61 30.75
C TRP A 28 14.95 -13.94 29.24
N HIS A 29 15.78 -13.31 28.41
CA HIS A 29 15.83 -13.51 26.96
C HIS A 29 16.30 -14.92 26.55
N VAL A 30 17.05 -15.62 27.40
CA VAL A 30 17.47 -17.02 27.15
C VAL A 30 16.34 -17.97 27.54
N ARG A 31 15.71 -17.69 28.70
CA ARG A 31 14.60 -18.48 29.23
C ARG A 31 13.33 -18.37 28.37
N HIS A 32 13.08 -17.17 27.82
CA HIS A 32 11.93 -16.88 26.98
C HIS A 32 12.34 -16.55 25.53
N ARG A 33 13.26 -17.33 24.99
CA ARG A 33 13.87 -17.08 23.68
C ARG A 33 12.83 -16.85 22.57
N MET A 34 11.77 -17.64 22.52
CA MET A 34 10.71 -17.51 21.52
C MET A 34 9.90 -16.22 21.72
N SER A 35 9.58 -15.86 22.95
CA SER A 35 8.85 -14.62 23.25
C SER A 35 9.71 -13.39 22.97
N ALA A 36 11.00 -13.45 23.26
CA ALA A 36 11.93 -12.35 22.96
C ALA A 36 12.06 -12.14 21.43
N LEU A 37 12.17 -13.21 20.65
CA LEU A 37 12.22 -13.14 19.19
C LEU A 37 10.91 -12.58 18.60
N LEU A 38 9.76 -13.03 19.11
CA LEU A 38 8.46 -12.52 18.67
C LEU A 38 8.31 -11.01 18.98
N LEU A 39 8.68 -10.56 20.17
CA LEU A 39 8.62 -9.14 20.52
C LEU A 39 9.54 -8.30 19.64
N THR A 40 10.76 -8.78 19.39
CA THR A 40 11.74 -8.08 18.54
C THR A 40 11.26 -7.95 17.09
N ALA A 41 10.47 -8.92 16.60
CA ALA A 41 9.90 -8.87 15.25
C ALA A 41 8.58 -8.07 15.19
N LEU A 42 7.69 -8.22 16.17
CA LEU A 42 6.36 -7.62 16.16
C LEU A 42 6.38 -6.12 16.42
N ILE A 43 7.30 -5.63 17.27
CA ILE A 43 7.38 -4.19 17.56
C ILE A 43 7.71 -3.37 16.31
N PRO A 44 8.81 -3.65 15.57
CA PRO A 44 9.12 -2.87 14.36
C PRO A 44 8.07 -3.05 13.26
N LEU A 45 7.45 -4.24 13.14
CA LEU A 45 6.35 -4.46 12.21
C LEU A 45 5.13 -3.62 12.57
N GLY A 46 4.77 -3.55 13.84
CA GLY A 46 3.67 -2.73 14.33
C GLY A 46 3.91 -1.24 14.11
N VAL A 47 5.11 -0.76 14.45
CA VAL A 47 5.50 0.64 14.21
C VAL A 47 5.47 0.95 12.70
N GLY A 48 6.02 0.07 11.87
CA GLY A 48 6.01 0.21 10.41
C GLY A 48 4.60 0.29 9.85
N ALA A 49 3.70 -0.56 10.30
CA ALA A 49 2.30 -0.56 9.88
C ALA A 49 1.58 0.74 10.27
N VAL A 50 1.80 1.25 11.48
CA VAL A 50 1.22 2.53 11.93
C VAL A 50 1.77 3.70 11.11
N CYS A 51 3.09 3.76 10.90
CA CYS A 51 3.69 4.81 10.06
C CYS A 51 3.15 4.77 8.64
N PHE A 52 3.05 3.59 8.04
CA PHE A 52 2.48 3.41 6.71
C PHE A 52 1.01 3.87 6.64
N ALA A 53 0.20 3.51 7.63
CA ALA A 53 -1.20 3.95 7.70
C ALA A 53 -1.32 5.48 7.80
N VAL A 54 -0.53 6.11 8.66
CA VAL A 54 -0.55 7.58 8.83
C VAL A 54 -0.13 8.27 7.54
N VAL A 55 0.96 7.85 6.90
CA VAL A 55 1.43 8.43 5.63
C VAL A 55 0.35 8.25 4.55
N SER A 56 -0.25 7.06 4.44
CA SER A 56 -1.31 6.79 3.47
C SER A 56 -2.52 7.70 3.67
N LEU A 57 -2.95 7.91 4.91
CA LEU A 57 -4.08 8.81 5.22
C LEU A 57 -3.77 10.26 4.86
N VAL A 58 -2.56 10.74 5.14
CA VAL A 58 -2.14 12.10 4.79
C VAL A 58 -2.09 12.28 3.28
N VAL A 59 -1.48 11.33 2.55
CA VAL A 59 -1.40 11.39 1.08
C VAL A 59 -2.79 11.35 0.46
N MET A 60 -3.65 10.42 0.89
CA MET A 60 -5.03 10.34 0.40
C MET A 60 -5.83 11.62 0.71
N GLY A 61 -5.63 12.22 1.88
CA GLY A 61 -6.26 13.49 2.24
C GLY A 61 -5.86 14.63 1.31
N ASN A 62 -4.57 14.75 1.03
CA ASN A 62 -4.05 15.76 0.10
C ASN A 62 -4.55 15.55 -1.32
N LEU A 63 -4.58 14.30 -1.81
CA LEU A 63 -5.11 13.98 -3.13
C LEU A 63 -6.60 14.32 -3.27
N ARG A 64 -7.40 14.04 -2.24
CA ARG A 64 -8.84 14.38 -2.24
C ARG A 64 -9.12 15.88 -2.18
N ALA A 65 -8.22 16.66 -1.58
CA ALA A 65 -8.31 18.11 -1.55
C ALA A 65 -7.83 18.76 -2.87
N HIS A 66 -7.15 18.00 -3.73
CA HIS A 66 -6.60 18.54 -4.97
C HIS A 66 -7.69 18.95 -5.98
N PRO A 67 -7.54 20.11 -6.68
CA PRO A 67 -8.54 20.61 -7.63
C PRO A 67 -8.89 19.62 -8.75
N VAL A 68 -7.93 18.85 -9.26
CA VAL A 68 -8.17 17.83 -10.30
C VAL A 68 -9.12 16.74 -9.80
N TYR A 69 -8.97 16.29 -8.56
CA TYR A 69 -9.86 15.30 -7.96
C TYR A 69 -11.30 15.82 -7.85
N THR A 70 -11.46 17.04 -7.33
CA THR A 70 -12.79 17.62 -7.12
C THR A 70 -13.49 17.91 -8.46
N GLN A 71 -12.76 18.39 -9.48
CA GLN A 71 -13.27 18.59 -10.84
C GLN A 71 -13.66 17.26 -11.50
N ALA A 72 -12.82 16.22 -11.39
CA ALA A 72 -13.10 14.90 -11.93
C ALA A 72 -14.38 14.31 -11.34
N LEU A 73 -14.52 14.32 -10.00
CA LEU A 73 -15.70 13.81 -9.34
C LEU A 73 -16.97 14.59 -9.70
N ALA A 74 -16.87 15.92 -9.82
CA ALA A 74 -17.99 16.76 -10.27
C ALA A 74 -18.40 16.45 -11.71
N ALA A 75 -17.42 16.27 -12.61
CA ALA A 75 -17.67 15.92 -14.01
C ALA A 75 -18.33 14.54 -14.17
N VAL A 76 -17.86 13.53 -13.42
CA VAL A 76 -18.48 12.20 -13.43
C VAL A 76 -19.93 12.26 -12.94
N ARG A 77 -20.20 12.99 -11.86
CA ARG A 77 -21.57 13.17 -11.32
C ARG A 77 -22.50 13.92 -12.27
N ALA A 78 -21.96 14.88 -13.03
CA ALA A 78 -22.74 15.66 -13.99
C ALA A 78 -22.94 14.94 -15.34
N SER A 79 -22.21 13.85 -15.59
CA SER A 79 -22.24 13.15 -16.88
C SER A 79 -23.44 12.21 -17.00
N PRO A 80 -24.33 12.39 -17.99
CA PRO A 80 -25.41 11.45 -18.27
C PRO A 80 -24.89 10.07 -18.70
N ALA A 81 -23.75 10.04 -19.41
CA ALA A 81 -23.12 8.80 -19.88
C ALA A 81 -22.59 7.96 -18.68
N ALA A 82 -21.93 8.61 -17.74
CA ALA A 82 -21.48 7.95 -16.51
C ALA A 82 -22.69 7.47 -15.66
N ALA A 83 -23.74 8.29 -15.55
CA ALA A 83 -24.97 7.93 -14.84
C ALA A 83 -25.72 6.75 -15.49
N ALA A 84 -25.70 6.65 -16.81
CA ALA A 84 -26.29 5.51 -17.52
C ALA A 84 -25.60 4.18 -17.18
N GLU A 85 -24.29 4.19 -16.99
CA GLU A 85 -23.49 3.01 -16.70
C GLU A 85 -23.41 2.71 -15.19
N LEU A 86 -23.09 3.69 -14.36
CA LEU A 86 -22.92 3.53 -12.91
C LEU A 86 -24.26 3.48 -12.17
N GLY A 87 -25.30 4.08 -12.72
CA GLY A 87 -26.55 4.39 -12.02
C GLY A 87 -26.49 5.76 -11.34
N GLY A 88 -27.54 6.11 -10.60
CA GLY A 88 -27.57 7.35 -9.81
C GLY A 88 -26.65 7.29 -8.60
N GLY A 89 -26.59 8.39 -7.84
CA GLY A 89 -25.96 8.42 -6.53
C GLY A 89 -24.45 8.17 -6.54
N VAL A 90 -23.70 8.68 -7.55
CA VAL A 90 -22.27 8.42 -7.67
C VAL A 90 -21.50 8.94 -6.45
N GLU A 91 -20.92 8.02 -5.69
CA GLU A 91 -20.10 8.29 -4.52
C GLU A 91 -18.64 7.89 -4.73
N PRO A 92 -17.69 8.65 -4.21
CA PRO A 92 -16.28 8.29 -4.26
C PRO A 92 -16.00 7.17 -3.28
N GLY A 93 -15.22 6.18 -3.71
CA GLY A 93 -14.70 5.14 -2.84
C GLY A 93 -13.65 5.65 -1.86
N TRP A 94 -13.24 4.78 -0.96
CA TRP A 94 -12.20 5.10 0.02
C TRP A 94 -10.82 5.25 -0.58
N TRP A 95 -10.55 4.62 -1.72
CA TRP A 95 -9.24 4.54 -2.35
C TRP A 95 -9.05 5.65 -3.40
N VAL A 96 -7.93 6.35 -3.28
CA VAL A 96 -7.44 7.33 -4.24
C VAL A 96 -5.94 7.20 -4.37
N MET A 97 -5.44 7.25 -5.59
CA MET A 97 -4.01 7.21 -5.91
C MET A 97 -3.71 8.26 -6.96
N GLY A 98 -2.48 8.72 -7.02
CA GLY A 98 -2.04 9.66 -8.01
C GLY A 98 -0.86 10.47 -7.53
N GLY A 99 -0.46 11.42 -8.34
CA GLY A 99 0.66 12.29 -8.06
C GLY A 99 0.85 13.34 -9.14
N GLU A 100 1.68 14.30 -8.82
CA GLU A 100 2.13 15.32 -9.75
C GLU A 100 3.45 14.82 -10.36
N GLU A 101 3.50 14.78 -11.68
CA GLU A 101 4.68 14.41 -12.45
C GLU A 101 4.94 15.46 -13.52
N PRO A 102 6.20 15.79 -13.83
CA PRO A 102 6.51 16.63 -15.00
C PRO A 102 6.21 15.84 -16.28
N ASP A 103 5.52 16.48 -17.21
CA ASP A 103 5.33 15.98 -18.56
C ASP A 103 6.63 16.12 -19.39
N VAL A 104 6.60 15.57 -20.62
CA VAL A 104 7.73 15.62 -21.58
C VAL A 104 8.23 17.06 -21.79
N ASP A 105 7.35 18.04 -21.71
CA ASP A 105 7.64 19.47 -21.84
C ASP A 105 8.07 20.14 -20.53
N GLY A 106 8.23 19.37 -19.44
CA GLY A 106 8.57 19.89 -18.11
C GLY A 106 7.40 20.62 -17.42
N VAL A 107 6.20 20.61 -17.99
CA VAL A 107 4.99 21.20 -17.39
C VAL A 107 4.43 20.22 -16.35
N PRO A 108 4.08 20.68 -15.14
CA PRO A 108 3.44 19.82 -14.14
C PRO A 108 2.15 19.19 -14.68
N ARG A 109 1.99 17.91 -14.45
CA ARG A 109 0.81 17.13 -14.79
C ARG A 109 0.36 16.39 -13.54
N MET A 110 -0.90 16.55 -13.16
CA MET A 110 -1.50 15.81 -12.05
C MET A 110 -2.33 14.67 -12.59
N GLU A 111 -2.00 13.46 -12.21
CA GLU A 111 -2.80 12.27 -12.49
C GLU A 111 -3.46 11.78 -11.22
N VAL A 112 -4.76 11.51 -11.28
CA VAL A 112 -5.56 11.01 -10.17
C VAL A 112 -6.37 9.80 -10.63
N MET A 113 -6.27 8.72 -9.88
CA MET A 113 -7.10 7.54 -10.02
C MET A 113 -7.93 7.35 -8.75
N LEU A 114 -9.21 7.15 -8.88
CA LEU A 114 -10.13 6.93 -7.76
C LEU A 114 -11.18 5.90 -8.10
N ASN A 115 -11.72 5.24 -7.10
CA ASN A 115 -12.87 4.38 -7.26
C ASN A 115 -14.14 5.19 -7.06
N VAL A 116 -15.17 4.83 -7.82
CA VAL A 116 -16.53 5.35 -7.65
C VAL A 116 -17.50 4.21 -7.58
N SER A 117 -18.60 4.42 -6.88
CA SER A 117 -19.74 3.51 -6.84
C SER A 117 -21.03 4.27 -7.14
N GLY A 118 -21.89 3.65 -7.90
CA GLY A 118 -23.26 4.10 -8.14
C GLY A 118 -24.25 3.02 -7.79
N ASP A 119 -25.54 3.26 -8.01
CA ASP A 119 -26.63 2.33 -7.64
C ASP A 119 -26.59 1.01 -8.43
N ARG A 120 -25.96 0.96 -9.61
CA ARG A 120 -25.92 -0.23 -10.49
C ARG A 120 -24.56 -0.89 -10.55
N ALA A 121 -23.50 -0.08 -10.55
CA ALA A 121 -22.15 -0.57 -10.78
C ALA A 121 -21.11 0.27 -10.06
N GLY A 122 -19.93 -0.35 -9.83
CA GLY A 122 -18.73 0.36 -9.43
C GLY A 122 -17.79 0.56 -10.58
N GLY A 123 -16.88 1.51 -10.45
CA GLY A 123 -15.90 1.79 -11.48
C GLY A 123 -14.63 2.44 -10.96
N GLY A 124 -13.65 2.54 -11.86
CA GLY A 124 -12.43 3.32 -11.66
C GLY A 124 -12.49 4.57 -12.52
N VAL A 125 -12.13 5.70 -11.97
CA VAL A 125 -11.99 6.96 -12.67
C VAL A 125 -10.52 7.30 -12.79
N ARG A 126 -10.09 7.67 -13.98
CA ARG A 126 -8.77 8.23 -14.24
C ARG A 126 -8.93 9.66 -14.73
N ALA A 127 -8.28 10.58 -14.06
CA ALA A 127 -8.32 11.99 -14.37
C ALA A 127 -6.92 12.56 -14.51
N VAL A 128 -6.72 13.40 -15.51
CA VAL A 128 -5.48 14.16 -15.71
C VAL A 128 -5.80 15.63 -15.78
N GLY A 129 -5.02 16.43 -15.07
CA GLY A 129 -5.12 17.87 -15.11
C GLY A 129 -3.77 18.54 -15.31
N ARG A 130 -3.81 19.75 -15.86
CA ARG A 130 -2.65 20.63 -16.05
C ARG A 130 -2.89 21.98 -15.40
N PRO A 131 -1.85 22.69 -14.95
CA PRO A 131 -1.97 24.05 -14.48
C PRO A 131 -2.57 24.94 -15.58
N ALA A 132 -3.54 25.75 -15.20
CA ALA A 132 -4.18 26.69 -16.13
C ALA A 132 -4.56 27.97 -15.41
N ALA A 133 -4.05 29.09 -15.88
CA ALA A 133 -4.40 30.40 -15.32
C ALA A 133 -5.91 30.66 -15.47
N GLY A 134 -6.55 31.09 -14.38
CA GLY A 134 -8.00 31.37 -14.35
C GLY A 134 -8.89 30.13 -14.17
N ALA A 135 -8.35 28.92 -14.18
CA ALA A 135 -9.11 27.72 -13.88
C ALA A 135 -9.35 27.58 -12.37
N PRO A 136 -10.44 26.90 -11.95
CA PRO A 136 -10.72 26.64 -10.55
C PRO A 136 -9.56 25.92 -9.85
N GLY A 137 -9.02 26.53 -8.79
CA GLY A 137 -7.86 26.00 -8.08
C GLY A 137 -6.56 26.00 -8.87
N GLY A 138 -6.49 26.74 -10.01
CA GLY A 138 -5.30 26.84 -10.85
C GLY A 138 -5.03 25.63 -11.74
N TRP A 139 -5.97 24.68 -11.84
CA TRP A 139 -5.84 23.44 -12.61
C TRP A 139 -7.04 23.26 -13.55
N ARG A 140 -6.79 22.76 -14.75
CA ARG A 140 -7.82 22.39 -15.73
C ARG A 140 -7.71 20.88 -15.99
N LEU A 141 -8.86 20.21 -15.98
CA LEU A 141 -8.99 18.82 -16.37
C LEU A 141 -8.79 18.70 -17.89
N THR A 142 -7.83 17.89 -18.30
CA THR A 142 -7.48 17.66 -19.71
C THR A 142 -7.88 16.27 -20.19
N PHE A 143 -8.02 15.34 -19.27
CA PHE A 143 -8.46 13.98 -19.56
C PHE A 143 -9.31 13.43 -18.41
N LEU A 144 -10.37 12.71 -18.75
CA LEU A 144 -11.23 12.03 -17.79
C LEU A 144 -11.87 10.82 -18.45
N ASP A 145 -11.60 9.64 -17.94
CA ASP A 145 -12.30 8.42 -18.29
C ASP A 145 -12.90 7.73 -17.06
N VAL A 146 -13.91 6.93 -17.29
CA VAL A 146 -14.57 6.10 -16.28
C VAL A 146 -14.64 4.69 -16.80
N GLY A 147 -13.86 3.80 -16.20
CA GLY A 147 -13.93 2.37 -16.44
C GLY A 147 -14.97 1.72 -15.52
N VAL A 148 -16.04 1.18 -16.07
CA VAL A 148 -17.15 0.57 -15.34
C VAL A 148 -17.05 -0.95 -15.36
N ASN A 149 -17.02 -1.57 -14.19
CA ASN A 149 -17.13 -3.02 -14.05
C ASN A 149 -18.59 -3.40 -13.86
N ARG A 150 -19.18 -4.04 -14.86
CA ARG A 150 -20.54 -4.55 -14.79
C ARG A 150 -20.61 -5.92 -14.12
N ALA A 151 -21.73 -6.23 -13.51
CA ALA A 151 -21.99 -7.49 -12.84
C ALA A 151 -21.89 -8.71 -13.79
N ASP A 152 -22.05 -8.50 -15.10
CA ASP A 152 -21.89 -9.53 -16.15
C ASP A 152 -20.42 -9.77 -16.57
N GLY A 153 -19.47 -9.12 -15.90
CA GLY A 153 -18.04 -9.21 -16.19
C GLY A 153 -17.58 -8.35 -17.36
N ARG A 154 -18.46 -7.53 -17.95
CA ARG A 154 -18.07 -6.60 -19.00
C ARG A 154 -17.42 -5.35 -18.43
N PHE A 155 -16.37 -4.90 -19.09
CA PHE A 155 -15.70 -3.65 -18.79
C PHE A 155 -16.04 -2.64 -19.89
N THR A 156 -16.54 -1.48 -19.49
CA THR A 156 -16.89 -0.39 -20.42
C THR A 156 -16.09 0.85 -20.01
N VAL A 157 -15.49 1.53 -20.98
CA VAL A 157 -14.81 2.81 -20.75
C VAL A 157 -15.69 3.93 -21.32
N VAL A 158 -15.93 4.95 -20.53
CA VAL A 158 -16.67 6.16 -20.90
C VAL A 158 -15.71 7.32 -20.87
N ASP A 159 -15.33 7.84 -22.03
CA ASP A 159 -14.50 9.04 -22.15
C ASP A 159 -15.37 10.28 -21.93
N LEU A 160 -15.03 11.10 -20.95
CA LEU A 160 -15.77 12.30 -20.60
C LEU A 160 -15.04 13.58 -21.02
N VAL A 161 -13.72 13.57 -21.00
CA VAL A 161 -12.86 14.67 -21.48
C VAL A 161 -11.65 14.05 -22.18
N GLY A 162 -11.44 14.35 -23.43
CA GLY A 162 -10.43 13.70 -24.27
C GLY A 162 -9.52 14.66 -25.01
N GLU A 163 -8.97 15.71 -24.37
CA GLU A 163 -7.95 16.57 -25.01
C GLU A 163 -6.58 15.89 -25.14
N GLU A 164 -6.29 14.89 -24.31
CA GLU A 164 -5.04 14.13 -24.37
C GLU A 164 -5.35 12.63 -24.51
N ALA A 165 -4.79 11.99 -25.54
CA ALA A 165 -4.84 10.54 -25.64
C ALA A 165 -4.05 9.94 -24.48
N PRO A 166 -4.62 8.96 -23.74
CA PRO A 166 -3.88 8.29 -22.68
C PRO A 166 -2.65 7.64 -23.28
N VAL A 167 -1.50 7.81 -22.62
CA VAL A 167 -0.33 6.94 -22.88
C VAL A 167 -0.80 5.53 -22.53
N ARG A 168 -1.14 4.74 -23.55
CA ARG A 168 -1.46 3.33 -23.37
C ARG A 168 -0.16 2.68 -22.91
N PHE A 169 -0.06 2.37 -21.62
CA PHE A 169 0.90 1.39 -21.18
C PHE A 169 0.52 0.09 -21.86
N GLY A 170 1.28 -0.25 -22.92
CA GLY A 170 1.07 -1.47 -23.67
C GLY A 170 1.20 -2.64 -22.70
N ILE A 171 0.10 -3.32 -22.45
CA ILE A 171 0.15 -4.70 -21.98
C ILE A 171 0.63 -5.46 -23.20
N PRO A 172 1.83 -6.09 -23.19
CA PRO A 172 2.24 -6.95 -24.29
C PRO A 172 1.24 -8.08 -24.38
N GLU A 173 0.70 -8.30 -25.58
CA GLU A 173 -0.14 -9.46 -25.94
C GLU A 173 0.60 -10.79 -25.74
#